data_33ce93aa0bb915fcacb8c25c0b3edb38
#
_entry.id   33ce93aa0bb915fcacb8c25c0b3edb38
#
_cell.length_a   1.000
_cell.length_b   1.000
_cell.length_c   1.000
_cell.angle_alpha   90.00
_cell.angle_beta   90.00
_cell.angle_gamma   90.00
#
_symmetry.space_group_name_H-M   'P 1'
#
loop_
_entity.id
_entity.type
_entity.pdbx_description
1 polymer ?
#
loop_
_entity_poly.entity_id
_entity_poly.type
_entity_poly.pdbx_seq_one_letter_code
_entity_poly.pdbx_strand_id
1 'polypeptide(L)'
;MTYKDETLAIHAGYTPEATTKAVAVPIYQTTSYAFDNTQHGADLFDLKVQGNIYTRIMNPTTAVLEQRLAALEGGIGALALASGMAAITYAIQTITEAGDNIASVSTLYGGTYNLFAHTLPKQGIEVRFFDYQKPESLRNLIDDKTKLVFVESIGNPLGNIIDLEEISKIAHEYGVPVVVDNTVATPALLKPFQYGADMVIHSLTKYIGGHGNSIGGAIIDSGKFPWGKYPERFKVLNTPDPSYHGVNYVEALGEAAYIARARVVPLRNTGAAISPLSVFLILQGLETLNLRMERHTENAQRIAEYLQNHPKVKWVNYAGLKDHPQHQLAQKYVKGKPSAILSFGVQDGREGGTRFIDALQLFTRLVNIGDAKSLACHPATTTHRQLNEQELKAAGVSEDMVRLSIGIEHVDDLIADLEQALSSV
;
A
#
# COMPACT_ATOMS: atom_id res chain seq x y z
N MET A 1 23.35 11.51 12.52
CA MET A 1 23.61 11.10 11.11
C MET A 1 22.32 10.64 10.49
N THR A 2 21.98 11.12 9.29
CA THR A 2 20.82 10.65 8.55
C THR A 2 21.29 9.52 7.63
N TYR A 3 20.86 8.29 7.88
CA TYR A 3 21.19 7.15 7.06
C TYR A 3 20.40 7.14 5.76
N LYS A 4 20.94 6.45 4.74
CA LYS A 4 20.24 6.17 3.46
C LYS A 4 19.28 5.00 3.62
N ASP A 5 18.36 4.85 2.67
CA ASP A 5 17.27 3.88 2.74
C ASP A 5 17.74 2.43 2.87
N GLU A 6 18.84 2.06 2.17
CA GLU A 6 19.43 0.72 2.27
C GLU A 6 19.89 0.41 3.70
N THR A 7 20.46 1.40 4.39
CA THR A 7 20.90 1.29 5.78
C THR A 7 19.69 1.28 6.73
N LEU A 8 18.69 2.13 6.47
CA LEU A 8 17.46 2.17 7.27
C LEU A 8 16.69 0.85 7.17
N ALA A 9 16.63 0.24 5.99
CA ALA A 9 15.96 -1.03 5.76
C ALA A 9 16.52 -2.17 6.64
N ILE A 10 17.80 -2.10 7.00
CA ILE A 10 18.48 -3.11 7.81
C ILE A 10 18.46 -2.75 9.31
N HIS A 11 18.73 -1.48 9.65
CA HIS A 11 19.06 -1.09 11.03
C HIS A 11 17.98 -0.30 11.77
N ALA A 12 17.05 0.36 11.06
CA ALA A 12 16.07 1.22 11.74
C ALA A 12 15.17 0.39 12.67
N GLY A 13 14.86 0.97 13.83
CA GLY A 13 13.94 0.42 14.81
C GLY A 13 14.47 -0.73 15.65
N TYR A 14 15.73 -1.18 15.49
CA TYR A 14 16.29 -2.25 16.30
C TYR A 14 17.70 -1.96 16.76
N THR A 15 17.94 -2.23 18.04
CA THR A 15 19.26 -2.40 18.65
C THR A 15 19.33 -3.77 19.30
N PRO A 16 20.49 -4.45 19.36
CA PRO A 16 20.61 -5.77 19.97
C PRO A 16 19.97 -5.80 21.36
N GLU A 17 19.12 -6.79 21.60
CA GLU A 17 18.35 -6.93 22.83
C GLU A 17 19.27 -6.89 24.07
N ALA A 18 18.87 -6.15 25.11
CA ALA A 18 19.76 -5.79 26.21
C ALA A 18 20.26 -7.01 27.01
N THR A 19 19.43 -8.01 27.16
CA THR A 19 19.72 -9.20 27.98
C THR A 19 20.53 -10.26 27.23
N THR A 20 20.08 -10.63 26.03
CA THR A 20 20.65 -11.72 25.22
C THR A 20 21.69 -11.26 24.21
N LYS A 21 21.70 -9.95 23.90
CA LYS A 21 22.52 -9.35 22.82
C LYS A 21 22.21 -9.93 21.44
N ALA A 22 21.00 -10.46 21.22
CA ALA A 22 20.58 -11.00 19.94
C ALA A 22 20.68 -9.93 18.84
N VAL A 23 21.34 -10.28 17.73
CA VAL A 23 21.50 -9.39 16.57
C VAL A 23 20.27 -9.46 15.67
N ALA A 24 19.72 -10.65 15.45
CA ALA A 24 18.43 -10.79 14.77
C ALA A 24 17.28 -10.35 15.69
N VAL A 25 16.26 -9.74 15.11
CA VAL A 25 15.06 -9.33 15.86
C VAL A 25 14.39 -10.55 16.48
N PRO A 26 14.23 -10.62 17.82
CA PRO A 26 13.56 -11.74 18.47
C PRO A 26 12.07 -11.81 18.12
N ILE A 27 11.52 -13.03 18.06
CA ILE A 27 10.09 -13.25 17.86
C ILE A 27 9.43 -13.38 19.23
N TYR A 28 8.71 -12.35 19.66
CA TYR A 28 7.94 -12.36 20.92
C TYR A 28 6.55 -12.96 20.66
N GLN A 29 6.50 -14.29 20.58
CA GLN A 29 5.26 -15.04 20.34
C GLN A 29 4.51 -15.22 21.66
N THR A 30 3.89 -14.15 22.15
CA THR A 30 3.09 -14.11 23.37
C THR A 30 1.83 -13.28 23.17
N THR A 31 0.78 -13.55 23.96
CA THR A 31 -0.46 -12.78 23.97
C THR A 31 -0.39 -11.58 24.91
N SER A 32 0.25 -11.72 26.08
CA SER A 32 0.22 -10.75 27.18
C SER A 32 1.58 -10.66 27.88
N TYR A 33 1.73 -9.61 28.67
CA TYR A 33 2.95 -9.29 29.38
C TYR A 33 2.64 -9.12 30.87
N ALA A 34 3.54 -9.60 31.75
CA ALA A 34 3.40 -9.46 33.18
C ALA A 34 3.67 -8.03 33.64
N PHE A 35 2.94 -7.60 34.67
CA PHE A 35 3.19 -6.37 35.39
C PHE A 35 4.09 -6.63 36.59
N ASP A 36 4.95 -5.67 36.95
CA ASP A 36 5.79 -5.78 38.14
C ASP A 36 4.94 -5.75 39.42
N ASN A 37 3.86 -4.97 39.41
CA ASN A 37 2.86 -4.85 40.48
C ASN A 37 1.57 -4.20 39.96
N THR A 38 0.55 -4.05 40.79
CA THR A 38 -0.75 -3.45 40.42
C THR A 38 -0.63 -2.01 39.96
N GLN A 39 0.26 -1.22 40.58
CA GLN A 39 0.46 0.18 40.22
C GLN A 39 1.11 0.30 38.82
N HIS A 40 2.13 -0.55 38.52
CA HIS A 40 2.71 -0.60 37.19
C HIS A 40 1.65 -0.92 36.11
N GLY A 41 0.76 -1.88 36.39
CA GLY A 41 -0.36 -2.17 35.52
C GLY A 41 -1.28 -0.97 35.28
N ALA A 42 -1.67 -0.27 36.37
CA ALA A 42 -2.49 0.91 36.28
C ALA A 42 -1.81 2.03 35.45
N ASP A 43 -0.53 2.28 35.69
CA ASP A 43 0.23 3.33 35.00
C ASP A 43 0.40 3.05 33.47
N LEU A 44 0.50 1.76 33.09
CA LEU A 44 0.49 1.34 31.67
C LEU A 44 -0.86 1.64 31.01
N PHE A 45 -1.98 1.31 31.67
CA PHE A 45 -3.31 1.59 31.14
C PHE A 45 -3.63 3.08 31.11
N ASP A 46 -3.11 3.86 32.07
CA ASP A 46 -3.24 5.31 32.11
C ASP A 46 -2.27 6.04 31.16
N LEU A 47 -1.45 5.31 30.40
CA LEU A 47 -0.41 5.85 29.49
C LEU A 47 0.66 6.70 30.20
N LYS A 48 0.86 6.54 31.51
CA LYS A 48 1.86 7.25 32.31
C LYS A 48 3.27 6.71 32.11
N VAL A 49 3.38 5.42 31.79
CA VAL A 49 4.64 4.72 31.50
C VAL A 49 4.53 3.96 30.19
N GLN A 50 5.68 3.81 29.52
CA GLN A 50 5.76 2.99 28.31
C GLN A 50 5.97 1.53 28.65
N GLY A 51 5.34 0.61 27.91
CA GLY A 51 5.51 -0.82 28.08
C GLY A 51 4.55 -1.64 27.25
N ASN A 52 4.64 -2.96 27.37
CA ASN A 52 3.79 -3.88 26.65
C ASN A 52 2.68 -4.40 27.57
N ILE A 53 1.46 -4.47 27.03
CA ILE A 53 0.28 -4.98 27.74
C ILE A 53 -0.24 -6.24 27.05
N TYR A 54 -0.53 -6.14 25.76
CA TYR A 54 -1.19 -7.18 25.00
C TYR A 54 -0.82 -7.11 23.52
N THR A 55 -0.43 -8.23 22.92
CA THR A 55 0.13 -8.29 21.54
C THR A 55 -0.78 -7.75 20.46
N ARG A 56 -2.12 -7.79 20.63
CA ARG A 56 -3.04 -7.16 19.67
C ARG A 56 -2.79 -5.68 19.47
N ILE A 57 -2.34 -4.98 20.52
CA ILE A 57 -2.13 -3.51 20.51
C ILE A 57 -0.66 -3.18 20.32
N MET A 58 0.23 -3.92 20.95
CA MET A 58 1.68 -3.69 20.96
C MET A 58 2.46 -4.98 21.19
N ASN A 59 3.54 -5.16 20.43
CA ASN A 59 4.43 -6.31 20.55
C ASN A 59 5.85 -5.85 20.16
N PRO A 60 6.92 -6.24 20.87
CA PRO A 60 8.29 -5.78 20.58
C PRO A 60 8.77 -6.12 19.17
N THR A 61 8.43 -7.29 18.63
CA THR A 61 8.76 -7.65 17.24
C THR A 61 8.04 -6.72 16.25
N THR A 62 6.75 -6.48 16.48
CA THR A 62 5.93 -5.58 15.64
C THR A 62 6.42 -4.14 15.71
N ALA A 63 6.86 -3.69 16.87
CA ALA A 63 7.40 -2.35 17.06
C ALA A 63 8.63 -2.07 16.17
N VAL A 64 9.50 -3.08 15.97
CA VAL A 64 10.64 -2.95 15.05
C VAL A 64 10.18 -2.72 13.61
N LEU A 65 9.19 -3.47 13.14
CA LEU A 65 8.64 -3.30 11.79
C LEU A 65 8.00 -1.92 11.63
N GLU A 66 7.21 -1.49 12.60
CA GLU A 66 6.56 -0.18 12.59
C GLU A 66 7.57 0.97 12.55
N GLN A 67 8.60 0.93 13.39
CA GLN A 67 9.66 1.95 13.41
C GLN A 67 10.47 1.96 12.10
N ARG A 68 10.75 0.80 11.54
CA ARG A 68 11.50 0.67 10.28
C ARG A 68 10.70 1.21 9.10
N LEU A 69 9.41 0.90 9.01
CA LEU A 69 8.52 1.45 7.98
C LEU A 69 8.37 2.97 8.09
N ALA A 70 8.18 3.49 9.32
CA ALA A 70 8.13 4.92 9.57
C ALA A 70 9.43 5.62 9.12
N ALA A 71 10.58 5.04 9.44
CA ALA A 71 11.88 5.59 9.03
C ALA A 71 12.07 5.60 7.51
N LEU A 72 11.66 4.53 6.82
CA LEU A 72 11.78 4.39 5.36
C LEU A 72 10.88 5.38 4.62
N GLU A 73 9.64 5.57 5.05
CA GLU A 73 8.73 6.55 4.43
C GLU A 73 9.02 7.99 4.89
N GLY A 74 9.68 8.18 6.03
CA GLY A 74 9.92 9.48 6.65
C GLY A 74 8.74 9.99 7.47
N GLY A 75 7.96 9.07 8.05
CA GLY A 75 6.84 9.34 8.94
C GLY A 75 7.25 9.39 10.42
N ILE A 76 6.33 9.85 11.28
CA ILE A 76 6.53 9.90 12.73
C ILE A 76 6.17 8.60 13.44
N GLY A 77 5.35 7.77 12.81
CA GLY A 77 4.91 6.50 13.38
C GLY A 77 4.22 5.62 12.35
N ALA A 78 4.13 4.34 12.66
CA ALA A 78 3.41 3.36 11.85
C ALA A 78 2.58 2.41 12.72
N LEU A 79 1.60 1.77 12.10
CA LEU A 79 0.74 0.75 12.67
C LEU A 79 0.71 -0.47 11.75
N ALA A 80 1.27 -1.58 12.19
CA ALA A 80 1.23 -2.84 11.46
C ALA A 80 -0.05 -3.63 11.75
N LEU A 81 -0.64 -4.22 10.71
CA LEU A 81 -1.95 -4.83 10.69
C LEU A 81 -1.94 -6.17 9.94
N ALA A 82 -2.98 -6.95 10.12
CA ALA A 82 -3.10 -8.30 9.57
C ALA A 82 -3.15 -8.35 8.03
N SER A 83 -3.50 -7.27 7.34
CA SER A 83 -3.55 -7.20 5.87
C SER A 83 -3.55 -5.76 5.36
N GLY A 84 -3.23 -5.57 4.08
CA GLY A 84 -3.39 -4.27 3.41
C GLY A 84 -4.83 -3.76 3.44
N MET A 85 -5.82 -4.64 3.28
CA MET A 85 -7.24 -4.26 3.38
C MET A 85 -7.62 -3.78 4.77
N ALA A 86 -7.07 -4.39 5.84
CA ALA A 86 -7.24 -3.89 7.20
C ALA A 86 -6.61 -2.50 7.36
N ALA A 87 -5.45 -2.26 6.75
CA ALA A 87 -4.80 -0.95 6.79
C ALA A 87 -5.64 0.13 6.09
N ILE A 88 -6.19 -0.15 4.90
CA ILE A 88 -7.09 0.76 4.19
C ILE A 88 -8.35 1.05 5.03
N THR A 89 -8.99 -0.01 5.55
CA THR A 89 -10.22 0.13 6.34
C THR A 89 -9.98 0.96 7.60
N TYR A 90 -8.90 0.67 8.33
CA TYR A 90 -8.61 1.39 9.57
C TYR A 90 -8.12 2.82 9.35
N ALA A 91 -7.41 3.07 8.24
CA ALA A 91 -7.04 4.43 7.86
C ALA A 91 -8.29 5.32 7.70
N ILE A 92 -9.34 4.79 7.08
CA ILE A 92 -10.61 5.49 6.88
C ILE A 92 -11.36 5.60 8.21
N GLN A 93 -11.59 4.50 8.92
CA GLN A 93 -12.35 4.45 10.16
C GLN A 93 -11.73 5.27 11.30
N THR A 94 -10.45 5.58 11.21
CA THR A 94 -9.77 6.43 12.20
C THR A 94 -10.35 7.85 12.24
N ILE A 95 -10.86 8.38 11.12
CA ILE A 95 -11.32 9.77 11.03
C ILE A 95 -12.71 9.93 10.42
N THR A 96 -13.40 8.84 10.11
CA THR A 96 -14.77 8.87 9.55
C THR A 96 -15.80 8.32 10.54
N GLU A 97 -17.02 8.83 10.41
CA GLU A 97 -18.23 8.34 11.09
C GLU A 97 -19.35 8.16 10.06
N ALA A 98 -20.45 7.51 10.44
CA ALA A 98 -21.62 7.40 9.58
C ALA A 98 -22.17 8.79 9.23
N GLY A 99 -22.41 9.06 7.95
CA GLY A 99 -22.80 10.35 7.41
C GLY A 99 -21.66 11.17 6.80
N ASP A 100 -20.43 10.72 6.95
CA ASP A 100 -19.25 11.33 6.29
C ASP A 100 -19.07 10.80 4.86
N ASN A 101 -18.17 11.45 4.12
CA ASN A 101 -17.74 10.98 2.81
C ASN A 101 -16.21 11.03 2.64
N ILE A 102 -15.75 10.31 1.63
CA ILE A 102 -14.37 10.36 1.14
C ILE A 102 -14.36 10.55 -0.37
N ALA A 103 -13.32 11.17 -0.91
CA ALA A 103 -13.07 11.20 -2.33
C ALA A 103 -11.98 10.20 -2.73
N SER A 104 -12.11 9.55 -3.87
CA SER A 104 -11.11 8.58 -4.34
C SER A 104 -11.01 8.55 -5.86
N VAL A 105 -9.85 8.15 -6.38
CA VAL A 105 -9.74 7.75 -7.80
C VAL A 105 -10.55 6.49 -8.05
N SER A 106 -11.00 6.29 -9.28
CA SER A 106 -11.74 5.07 -9.66
C SER A 106 -10.84 3.90 -10.05
N THR A 107 -9.58 4.18 -10.41
CA THR A 107 -8.60 3.17 -10.82
C THR A 107 -7.88 2.60 -9.59
N LEU A 108 -8.50 1.63 -8.93
CA LEU A 108 -8.03 1.04 -7.68
C LEU A 108 -7.83 -0.48 -7.82
N TYR A 109 -7.06 -1.04 -6.90
CA TYR A 109 -7.09 -2.48 -6.66
C TYR A 109 -8.53 -2.97 -6.42
N GLY A 110 -8.90 -4.09 -7.03
CA GLY A 110 -10.30 -4.56 -7.01
C GLY A 110 -10.89 -4.73 -5.60
N GLY A 111 -10.08 -5.14 -4.61
CA GLY A 111 -10.53 -5.21 -3.21
C GLY A 111 -10.84 -3.85 -2.62
N THR A 112 -10.04 -2.84 -2.91
CA THR A 112 -10.25 -1.45 -2.48
C THR A 112 -11.49 -0.85 -3.15
N TYR A 113 -11.64 -1.08 -4.46
CA TYR A 113 -12.84 -0.63 -5.17
C TYR A 113 -14.12 -1.24 -4.57
N ASN A 114 -14.12 -2.55 -4.32
CA ASN A 114 -15.28 -3.22 -3.69
C ASN A 114 -15.58 -2.70 -2.28
N LEU A 115 -14.54 -2.44 -1.47
CA LEU A 115 -14.70 -1.80 -0.16
C LEU A 115 -15.40 -0.45 -0.31
N PHE A 116 -14.94 0.38 -1.25
CA PHE A 116 -15.41 1.75 -1.46
C PHE A 116 -16.80 1.81 -2.10
N ALA A 117 -17.04 1.02 -3.14
CA ALA A 117 -18.30 1.07 -3.88
C ALA A 117 -19.45 0.36 -3.17
N HIS A 118 -19.16 -0.66 -2.33
CA HIS A 118 -20.21 -1.55 -1.83
C HIS A 118 -20.22 -1.72 -0.31
N THR A 119 -19.08 -1.64 0.39
CA THR A 119 -19.01 -1.91 1.82
C THR A 119 -19.14 -0.64 2.66
N LEU A 120 -18.35 0.40 2.38
CA LEU A 120 -18.40 1.66 3.12
C LEU A 120 -19.78 2.35 3.03
N PRO A 121 -20.47 2.36 1.88
CA PRO A 121 -21.83 2.93 1.82
C PRO A 121 -22.82 2.24 2.76
N LYS A 122 -22.69 0.92 2.98
CA LYS A 122 -23.52 0.19 3.94
C LYS A 122 -23.19 0.54 5.41
N GLN A 123 -22.01 1.11 5.65
CA GLN A 123 -21.59 1.64 6.95
C GLN A 123 -21.90 3.13 7.11
N GLY A 124 -22.60 3.72 6.12
CA GLY A 124 -22.98 5.13 6.12
C GLY A 124 -21.87 6.08 5.65
N ILE A 125 -20.80 5.58 5.06
CA ILE A 125 -19.70 6.40 4.51
C ILE A 125 -19.85 6.44 2.99
N GLU A 126 -20.13 7.62 2.44
CA GLU A 126 -20.23 7.82 0.99
C GLU A 126 -18.84 7.87 0.37
N VAL A 127 -18.66 7.27 -0.83
CA VAL A 127 -17.42 7.39 -1.60
C VAL A 127 -17.70 8.05 -2.94
N ARG A 128 -16.99 9.12 -3.22
CA ARG A 128 -17.12 9.93 -4.44
C ARG A 128 -15.90 9.73 -5.31
N PHE A 129 -16.10 9.12 -6.49
CA PHE A 129 -14.99 8.82 -7.39
C PHE A 129 -14.70 9.95 -8.36
N PHE A 130 -13.40 10.22 -8.60
CA PHE A 130 -12.92 11.16 -9.61
C PHE A 130 -11.94 10.51 -10.58
N ASP A 131 -11.78 11.15 -11.73
CA ASP A 131 -10.85 10.74 -12.77
C ASP A 131 -9.43 11.26 -12.43
N TYR A 132 -8.49 10.36 -12.19
CA TYR A 132 -7.10 10.71 -11.88
C TYR A 132 -6.42 11.53 -13.00
N GLN A 133 -6.90 11.42 -14.25
CA GLN A 133 -6.38 12.21 -15.37
C GLN A 133 -6.88 13.66 -15.34
N LYS A 134 -7.86 13.96 -14.51
CA LYS A 134 -8.47 15.28 -14.32
C LYS A 134 -8.51 15.65 -12.84
N PRO A 135 -7.34 15.90 -12.20
CA PRO A 135 -7.28 16.20 -10.76
C PRO A 135 -8.24 17.31 -10.33
N GLU A 136 -8.44 18.33 -11.17
CA GLU A 136 -9.36 19.45 -10.92
C GLU A 136 -10.81 19.02 -10.64
N SER A 137 -11.24 17.86 -11.16
CA SER A 137 -12.58 17.34 -10.89
C SER A 137 -12.80 17.02 -9.39
N LEU A 138 -11.74 16.80 -8.64
CA LEU A 138 -11.77 16.60 -7.18
C LEU A 138 -12.41 17.78 -6.44
N ARG A 139 -12.23 19.03 -6.90
CA ARG A 139 -12.79 20.23 -6.29
C ARG A 139 -14.30 20.18 -6.13
N ASN A 140 -15.00 19.55 -7.07
CA ASN A 140 -16.45 19.45 -7.07
C ASN A 140 -16.99 18.33 -6.14
N LEU A 141 -16.10 17.50 -5.60
CA LEU A 141 -16.46 16.35 -4.76
C LEU A 141 -16.21 16.59 -3.27
N ILE A 142 -15.44 17.64 -2.93
CA ILE A 142 -15.12 17.96 -1.55
C ILE A 142 -16.17 18.89 -0.96
N ASP A 143 -16.71 18.48 0.20
CA ASP A 143 -17.60 19.29 1.04
C ASP A 143 -17.15 19.24 2.52
N ASP A 144 -17.99 19.79 3.42
CA ASP A 144 -17.65 19.83 4.86
C ASP A 144 -17.61 18.44 5.53
N LYS A 145 -18.20 17.43 4.91
CA LYS A 145 -18.22 16.03 5.38
C LYS A 145 -17.10 15.20 4.79
N THR A 146 -16.35 15.72 3.83
CA THR A 146 -15.22 14.99 3.23
C THR A 146 -14.08 14.89 4.21
N LYS A 147 -13.68 13.65 4.56
CA LYS A 147 -12.67 13.38 5.59
C LYS A 147 -11.29 13.10 5.03
N LEU A 148 -11.20 12.52 3.85
CA LEU A 148 -9.92 12.25 3.19
C LEU A 148 -10.10 12.11 1.68
N VAL A 149 -8.96 12.24 0.98
CA VAL A 149 -8.79 11.82 -0.42
C VAL A 149 -7.92 10.57 -0.41
N PHE A 150 -8.38 9.51 -1.10
CA PHE A 150 -7.64 8.25 -1.21
C PHE A 150 -7.18 8.02 -2.65
N VAL A 151 -5.91 7.65 -2.81
CA VAL A 151 -5.31 7.35 -4.11
C VAL A 151 -4.30 6.19 -4.02
N GLU A 152 -4.05 5.51 -5.14
CA GLU A 152 -2.90 4.60 -5.29
C GLU A 152 -1.77 5.34 -6.04
N SER A 153 -0.55 5.30 -5.52
CA SER A 153 0.60 5.97 -6.16
C SER A 153 0.88 5.44 -7.57
N ILE A 154 0.81 4.13 -7.71
CA ILE A 154 0.82 3.40 -8.98
C ILE A 154 -0.32 2.39 -8.91
N GLY A 155 -1.26 2.51 -9.82
CA GLY A 155 -2.48 1.69 -9.84
C GLY A 155 -2.23 0.25 -10.32
N ASN A 156 -3.08 -0.66 -9.87
CA ASN A 156 -3.09 -2.07 -10.28
C ASN A 156 -4.52 -2.46 -10.71
N PRO A 157 -4.76 -2.94 -11.95
CA PRO A 157 -3.79 -3.54 -12.87
C PRO A 157 -3.14 -2.61 -13.90
N LEU A 158 -3.54 -1.36 -13.99
CA LEU A 158 -3.21 -0.48 -15.12
C LEU A 158 -1.77 0.07 -15.07
N GLY A 159 -1.08 0.04 -13.92
CA GLY A 159 0.24 0.66 -13.79
C GLY A 159 0.22 2.19 -13.97
N ASN A 160 -0.96 2.80 -13.90
CA ASN A 160 -1.12 4.24 -14.06
C ASN A 160 -0.49 5.01 -12.89
N ILE A 161 0.14 6.13 -13.20
CA ILE A 161 0.77 7.02 -12.22
C ILE A 161 -0.11 8.26 -12.06
N ILE A 162 -0.40 8.62 -10.82
CA ILE A 162 -1.16 9.83 -10.50
C ILE A 162 -0.25 11.05 -10.36
N ASP A 163 -0.76 12.25 -10.60
CA ASP A 163 -0.07 13.49 -10.20
C ASP A 163 -0.38 13.78 -8.72
N LEU A 164 0.39 13.13 -7.85
CA LEU A 164 0.18 13.18 -6.40
C LEU A 164 0.29 14.60 -5.84
N GLU A 165 1.24 15.39 -6.36
CA GLU A 165 1.47 16.76 -5.89
C GLU A 165 0.26 17.66 -6.17
N GLU A 166 -0.33 17.56 -7.38
CA GLU A 166 -1.51 18.34 -7.73
C GLU A 166 -2.76 17.90 -6.94
N ILE A 167 -2.96 16.59 -6.77
CA ILE A 167 -4.08 16.05 -5.97
C ILE A 167 -3.94 16.51 -4.50
N SER A 168 -2.73 16.41 -3.93
CA SER A 168 -2.47 16.82 -2.55
C SER A 168 -2.70 18.32 -2.35
N LYS A 169 -2.24 19.15 -3.27
CA LYS A 169 -2.47 20.60 -3.25
C LYS A 169 -3.97 20.91 -3.24
N ILE A 170 -4.75 20.30 -4.13
CA ILE A 170 -6.20 20.51 -4.18
C ILE A 170 -6.86 20.08 -2.86
N ALA A 171 -6.55 18.91 -2.34
CA ALA A 171 -7.12 18.41 -1.08
C ALA A 171 -6.82 19.35 0.09
N HIS A 172 -5.58 19.80 0.20
CA HIS A 172 -5.14 20.70 1.28
C HIS A 172 -5.75 22.11 1.20
N GLU A 173 -6.10 22.62 0.02
CA GLU A 173 -6.86 23.87 -0.11
C GLU A 173 -8.19 23.82 0.63
N TYR A 174 -8.79 22.65 0.77
CA TYR A 174 -10.04 22.39 1.50
C TYR A 174 -9.82 21.85 2.93
N GLY A 175 -8.58 21.71 3.38
CA GLY A 175 -8.27 21.14 4.70
C GLY A 175 -8.63 19.65 4.80
N VAL A 176 -8.41 18.90 3.73
CA VAL A 176 -8.66 17.46 3.65
C VAL A 176 -7.33 16.72 3.46
N PRO A 177 -7.01 15.71 4.28
CA PRO A 177 -5.77 14.95 4.17
C PRO A 177 -5.80 13.96 3.00
N VAL A 178 -4.61 13.60 2.53
CA VAL A 178 -4.40 12.63 1.44
C VAL A 178 -3.80 11.33 1.97
N VAL A 179 -4.49 10.22 1.70
CA VAL A 179 -4.05 8.85 1.98
C VAL A 179 -3.58 8.21 0.68
N VAL A 180 -2.35 7.74 0.67
CA VAL A 180 -1.74 7.12 -0.52
C VAL A 180 -1.44 5.65 -0.25
N ASP A 181 -2.06 4.76 -1.00
CA ASP A 181 -1.60 3.37 -1.07
C ASP A 181 -0.32 3.30 -1.94
N ASN A 182 0.81 3.09 -1.26
CA ASN A 182 2.13 3.06 -1.89
C ASN A 182 2.67 1.62 -2.06
N THR A 183 1.77 0.65 -2.07
CA THR A 183 2.10 -0.79 -2.14
C THR A 183 2.94 -1.15 -3.34
N VAL A 184 2.63 -0.58 -4.51
CA VAL A 184 3.30 -0.92 -5.79
C VAL A 184 4.65 -0.23 -5.92
N ALA A 185 4.74 1.06 -5.58
CA ALA A 185 6.01 1.79 -5.66
C ALA A 185 6.95 1.44 -4.50
N THR A 186 6.44 1.22 -3.31
CA THR A 186 7.20 1.05 -2.06
C THR A 186 8.06 2.28 -1.72
N PRO A 187 8.58 2.43 -0.50
CA PRO A 187 9.48 3.55 -0.17
C PRO A 187 10.80 3.53 -0.97
N ALA A 188 11.13 2.42 -1.61
CA ALA A 188 12.32 2.31 -2.45
C ALA A 188 12.22 3.13 -3.75
N LEU A 189 11.02 3.27 -4.33
CA LEU A 189 10.81 4.02 -5.58
C LEU A 189 10.18 5.38 -5.35
N LEU A 190 9.24 5.49 -4.39
CA LEU A 190 8.48 6.71 -4.12
C LEU A 190 8.26 6.91 -2.62
N LYS A 191 8.51 8.12 -2.14
CA LYS A 191 8.15 8.58 -0.79
C LYS A 191 7.03 9.61 -0.87
N PRO A 192 5.76 9.21 -0.74
CA PRO A 192 4.62 10.09 -0.97
C PRO A 192 4.58 11.34 -0.10
N PHE A 193 5.16 11.30 1.11
CA PHE A 193 5.24 12.48 2.01
C PHE A 193 6.05 13.65 1.43
N GLN A 194 6.92 13.39 0.44
CA GLN A 194 7.65 14.46 -0.26
C GLN A 194 6.76 15.23 -1.24
N TYR A 195 5.59 14.67 -1.58
CA TYR A 195 4.65 15.20 -2.57
C TYR A 195 3.27 15.53 -1.95
N GLY A 196 3.22 15.69 -0.63
CA GLY A 196 2.04 16.19 0.05
C GLY A 196 1.07 15.11 0.56
N ALA A 197 1.42 13.84 0.52
CA ALA A 197 0.65 12.81 1.24
C ALA A 197 0.72 13.05 2.75
N ASP A 198 -0.35 12.72 3.46
CA ASP A 198 -0.44 12.82 4.93
C ASP A 198 -0.34 11.45 5.58
N MET A 199 -0.93 10.43 4.99
CA MET A 199 -0.83 9.04 5.40
C MET A 199 -0.44 8.17 4.22
N VAL A 200 0.37 7.13 4.49
CA VAL A 200 0.77 6.11 3.52
C VAL A 200 0.29 4.75 3.99
N ILE A 201 -0.20 3.96 3.04
CA ILE A 201 -0.61 2.57 3.28
C ILE A 201 0.27 1.63 2.47
N HIS A 202 0.54 0.46 3.05
CA HIS A 202 1.16 -0.65 2.36
C HIS A 202 0.41 -1.96 2.61
N SER A 203 0.21 -2.73 1.55
CA SER A 203 0.10 -4.17 1.68
C SER A 203 1.51 -4.75 1.82
N LEU A 204 1.91 -5.08 3.04
CA LEU A 204 3.23 -5.69 3.32
C LEU A 204 3.38 -7.07 2.68
N THR A 205 2.27 -7.67 2.27
CA THR A 205 2.16 -8.94 1.54
C THR A 205 2.92 -8.93 0.21
N LYS A 206 3.06 -7.72 -0.40
CA LYS A 206 3.57 -7.53 -1.76
C LYS A 206 5.10 -7.34 -1.74
N TYR A 207 5.61 -6.37 -2.46
CA TYR A 207 7.06 -6.11 -2.59
C TYR A 207 7.82 -5.98 -1.27
N ILE A 208 7.20 -5.45 -0.21
CA ILE A 208 7.88 -5.30 1.10
C ILE A 208 8.23 -6.67 1.67
N GLY A 209 7.27 -7.59 1.77
CA GLY A 209 7.55 -8.99 2.16
C GLY A 209 8.30 -9.76 1.06
N GLY A 210 7.88 -9.61 -0.19
CA GLY A 210 8.58 -10.03 -1.40
C GLY A 210 8.68 -11.52 -1.67
N HIS A 211 8.08 -12.38 -0.84
CA HIS A 211 8.27 -13.84 -0.90
C HIS A 211 6.96 -14.63 -0.98
N GLY A 212 5.79 -13.97 -0.99
CA GLY A 212 4.49 -14.62 -1.07
C GLY A 212 4.16 -15.54 0.10
N ASN A 213 4.82 -15.38 1.25
CA ASN A 213 4.73 -16.28 2.41
C ASN A 213 3.99 -15.69 3.61
N SER A 214 3.71 -14.38 3.61
CA SER A 214 3.08 -13.69 4.75
C SER A 214 2.12 -12.61 4.27
N ILE A 215 0.98 -12.50 4.95
CA ILE A 215 0.02 -11.43 4.74
C ILE A 215 0.23 -10.38 5.84
N GLY A 216 0.25 -9.11 5.45
CA GLY A 216 0.35 -7.99 6.37
C GLY A 216 -0.06 -6.68 5.72
N GLY A 217 -0.29 -5.66 6.53
CA GLY A 217 -0.56 -4.30 6.11
C GLY A 217 0.07 -3.30 7.06
N ALA A 218 0.20 -2.05 6.64
CA ALA A 218 0.64 -0.98 7.51
C ALA A 218 0.01 0.36 7.12
N ILE A 219 -0.19 1.21 8.14
CA ILE A 219 -0.47 2.64 8.00
C ILE A 219 0.76 3.37 8.52
N ILE A 220 1.23 4.36 7.79
CA ILE A 220 2.31 5.26 8.22
C ILE A 220 1.74 6.68 8.23
N ASP A 221 1.99 7.40 9.31
CA ASP A 221 1.56 8.78 9.51
C ASP A 221 2.73 9.74 9.33
N SER A 222 2.55 10.77 8.51
CA SER A 222 3.55 11.82 8.34
C SER A 222 3.72 12.69 9.60
N GLY A 223 2.67 12.82 10.42
CA GLY A 223 2.57 13.78 11.52
C GLY A 223 2.40 15.24 11.09
N LYS A 224 2.25 15.49 9.79
CA LYS A 224 2.27 16.86 9.25
C LYS A 224 0.90 17.49 9.06
N PHE A 225 -0.16 16.68 8.98
CA PHE A 225 -1.50 17.23 8.79
C PHE A 225 -1.97 17.97 10.06
N PRO A 226 -2.40 19.23 9.95
CA PRO A 226 -2.70 20.07 11.12
C PRO A 226 -4.12 19.80 11.65
N TRP A 227 -4.34 18.64 12.28
CA TRP A 227 -5.64 18.19 12.78
C TRP A 227 -6.36 19.22 13.66
N GLY A 228 -5.61 19.94 14.51
CA GLY A 228 -6.15 20.97 15.40
C GLY A 228 -6.60 22.24 14.67
N LYS A 229 -6.22 22.45 13.41
CA LYS A 229 -6.70 23.58 12.58
C LYS A 229 -8.13 23.35 12.07
N TYR A 230 -8.61 22.10 12.02
CA TYR A 230 -9.90 21.73 11.48
C TYR A 230 -10.74 20.93 12.49
N PRO A 231 -10.97 21.44 13.73
CA PRO A 231 -11.60 20.66 14.80
C PRO A 231 -13.03 20.22 14.48
N GLU A 232 -13.80 21.04 13.76
CA GLU A 232 -15.18 20.69 13.38
C GLU A 232 -15.24 19.57 12.36
N ARG A 233 -14.25 19.47 11.45
CA ARG A 233 -14.14 18.40 10.47
C ARG A 233 -13.68 17.11 11.13
N PHE A 234 -12.74 17.17 12.07
CA PHE A 234 -12.12 15.99 12.71
C PHE A 234 -12.43 15.94 14.21
N LYS A 235 -13.73 15.98 14.56
CA LYS A 235 -14.21 15.94 15.95
C LYS A 235 -13.65 14.74 16.72
N VAL A 236 -13.58 13.58 16.09
CA VAL A 236 -13.09 12.32 16.67
C VAL A 236 -11.63 12.41 17.19
N LEU A 237 -10.84 13.37 16.70
CA LEU A 237 -9.48 13.62 17.16
C LEU A 237 -9.39 14.81 18.12
N ASN A 238 -10.38 15.72 18.09
CA ASN A 238 -10.35 17.02 18.77
C ASN A 238 -11.34 17.11 19.95
N THR A 239 -12.07 16.05 20.26
CA THR A 239 -12.98 15.98 21.41
C THR A 239 -12.65 14.77 22.27
N PRO A 240 -13.04 14.77 23.58
CA PRO A 240 -12.84 13.63 24.46
C PRO A 240 -13.47 12.34 23.90
N ASP A 241 -12.68 11.30 23.72
CA ASP A 241 -13.14 10.00 23.23
C ASP A 241 -13.63 9.13 24.41
N PRO A 242 -14.95 8.88 24.53
CA PRO A 242 -15.49 8.07 25.63
C PRO A 242 -15.06 6.60 25.56
N SER A 243 -14.64 6.11 24.39
CA SER A 243 -14.17 4.73 24.19
C SER A 243 -12.74 4.52 24.69
N TYR A 244 -11.98 5.62 24.92
CA TYR A 244 -10.61 5.57 25.37
C TYR A 244 -10.29 6.66 26.42
N HIS A 245 -10.73 6.44 27.65
CA HIS A 245 -10.45 7.28 28.85
C HIS A 245 -10.78 8.76 28.71
N GLY A 246 -11.63 9.17 27.77
CA GLY A 246 -11.93 10.59 27.50
C GLY A 246 -10.76 11.37 26.91
N VAL A 247 -9.82 10.72 26.23
CA VAL A 247 -8.66 11.39 25.63
C VAL A 247 -9.09 12.26 24.45
N ASN A 248 -8.64 13.51 24.44
CA ASN A 248 -8.57 14.34 23.24
C ASN A 248 -7.20 14.08 22.58
N TYR A 249 -7.20 13.42 21.44
CA TYR A 249 -5.96 12.94 20.82
C TYR A 249 -5.04 14.07 20.37
N VAL A 250 -5.59 15.13 19.79
CA VAL A 250 -4.80 16.28 19.33
C VAL A 250 -4.17 17.01 20.52
N GLU A 251 -4.91 17.22 21.59
CA GLU A 251 -4.42 17.88 22.79
C GLU A 251 -3.34 17.04 23.50
N ALA A 252 -3.56 15.73 23.62
CA ALA A 252 -2.68 14.84 24.36
C ALA A 252 -1.42 14.41 23.58
N LEU A 253 -1.50 14.28 22.25
CA LEU A 253 -0.47 13.60 21.44
C LEU A 253 -0.01 14.43 20.23
N GLY A 254 -0.62 15.59 19.95
CA GLY A 254 -0.20 16.51 18.89
C GLY A 254 -0.14 15.81 17.52
N GLU A 255 1.05 15.79 16.94
CA GLU A 255 1.33 15.21 15.62
C GLU A 255 1.00 13.70 15.53
N ALA A 256 1.10 12.97 16.64
CA ALA A 256 0.81 11.53 16.70
C ALA A 256 -0.67 11.18 16.92
N ALA A 257 -1.56 12.17 16.95
CA ALA A 257 -2.99 11.99 17.24
C ALA A 257 -3.66 10.92 16.36
N TYR A 258 -3.40 10.97 15.05
CA TYR A 258 -4.01 10.06 14.09
C TYR A 258 -3.54 8.61 14.27
N ILE A 259 -2.23 8.37 14.28
CA ILE A 259 -1.69 7.01 14.37
C ILE A 259 -1.98 6.36 15.73
N ALA A 260 -2.01 7.16 16.81
CA ALA A 260 -2.38 6.69 18.12
C ALA A 260 -3.86 6.26 18.16
N ARG A 261 -4.78 7.09 17.63
CA ARG A 261 -6.19 6.72 17.53
C ARG A 261 -6.40 5.47 16.68
N ALA A 262 -5.68 5.35 15.55
CA ALA A 262 -5.73 4.15 14.70
C ALA A 262 -5.40 2.87 15.49
N ARG A 263 -4.47 2.93 16.44
CA ARG A 263 -4.08 1.81 17.30
C ARG A 263 -5.13 1.51 18.37
N VAL A 264 -5.62 2.53 19.07
CA VAL A 264 -6.44 2.34 20.27
C VAL A 264 -7.94 2.29 19.99
N VAL A 265 -8.39 2.62 18.79
CA VAL A 265 -9.80 2.52 18.40
C VAL A 265 -10.01 1.41 17.38
N PRO A 266 -9.73 1.56 16.07
CA PRO A 266 -10.05 0.48 15.12
C PRO A 266 -9.28 -0.81 15.40
N LEU A 267 -7.96 -0.77 15.62
CA LEU A 267 -7.20 -2.00 15.87
C LEU A 267 -7.62 -2.65 17.19
N ARG A 268 -7.66 -1.90 18.30
CA ARG A 268 -8.02 -2.44 19.61
C ARG A 268 -9.40 -3.08 19.62
N ASN A 269 -10.37 -2.44 18.97
CA ASN A 269 -11.79 -2.80 19.08
C ASN A 269 -12.22 -3.87 18.05
N THR A 270 -11.58 -3.92 16.86
CA THR A 270 -11.97 -4.85 15.79
C THR A 270 -10.91 -5.93 15.48
N GLY A 271 -9.67 -5.77 15.99
CA GLY A 271 -8.74 -6.87 16.23
C GLY A 271 -7.92 -7.39 15.05
N ALA A 272 -7.74 -6.65 13.94
CA ALA A 272 -6.93 -7.09 12.81
C ALA A 272 -5.41 -6.98 13.10
N ALA A 273 -4.97 -7.62 14.20
CA ALA A 273 -3.56 -7.64 14.62
C ALA A 273 -2.73 -8.59 13.78
N ILE A 274 -1.50 -8.18 13.46
CA ILE A 274 -0.54 -9.01 12.73
C ILE A 274 0.16 -9.99 13.70
N SER A 275 0.43 -11.21 13.22
CA SER A 275 1.22 -12.20 13.98
C SER A 275 2.70 -11.80 14.06
N PRO A 276 3.36 -11.94 15.24
CA PRO A 276 4.80 -11.70 15.36
C PRO A 276 5.66 -12.55 14.42
N LEU A 277 5.25 -13.76 14.10
CA LEU A 277 5.92 -14.61 13.12
C LEU A 277 5.82 -14.02 11.69
N SER A 278 4.65 -13.55 11.30
CA SER A 278 4.47 -12.86 10.00
C SER A 278 5.31 -11.58 9.95
N VAL A 279 5.38 -10.83 11.05
CA VAL A 279 6.24 -9.64 11.16
C VAL A 279 7.71 -9.99 10.94
N PHE A 280 8.21 -11.06 11.57
CA PHE A 280 9.58 -11.51 11.40
C PHE A 280 9.90 -11.85 9.93
N LEU A 281 9.03 -12.58 9.25
CA LEU A 281 9.19 -12.92 7.83
C LEU A 281 9.16 -11.68 6.92
N ILE A 282 8.29 -10.72 7.23
CA ILE A 282 8.20 -9.45 6.49
C ILE A 282 9.48 -8.61 6.73
N LEU A 283 10.00 -8.56 7.95
CA LEU A 283 11.26 -7.86 8.26
C LEU A 283 12.43 -8.39 7.42
N GLN A 284 12.53 -9.72 7.24
CA GLN A 284 13.56 -10.31 6.38
C GLN A 284 13.43 -9.87 4.93
N GLY A 285 12.20 -9.81 4.41
CA GLY A 285 11.94 -9.27 3.07
C GLY A 285 12.29 -7.78 2.96
N LEU A 286 11.95 -7.00 3.98
CA LEU A 286 12.19 -5.57 4.02
C LEU A 286 13.68 -5.21 3.95
N GLU A 287 14.55 -6.00 4.57
CA GLU A 287 16.01 -5.78 4.57
C GLU A 287 16.63 -5.76 3.18
N THR A 288 16.03 -6.48 2.22
CA THR A 288 16.51 -6.55 0.84
C THR A 288 15.63 -5.78 -0.14
N LEU A 289 14.68 -4.96 0.35
CA LEU A 289 13.70 -4.28 -0.50
C LEU A 289 14.34 -3.48 -1.62
N ASN A 290 15.31 -2.63 -1.33
CA ASN A 290 15.95 -1.74 -2.31
C ASN A 290 16.65 -2.54 -3.42
N LEU A 291 17.39 -3.58 -3.07
CA LEU A 291 18.06 -4.47 -4.02
C LEU A 291 17.05 -5.19 -4.93
N ARG A 292 15.94 -5.68 -4.36
CA ARG A 292 14.90 -6.35 -5.13
C ARG A 292 14.17 -5.37 -6.05
N MET A 293 13.80 -4.19 -5.56
CA MET A 293 13.11 -3.20 -6.38
C MET A 293 13.95 -2.70 -7.56
N GLU A 294 15.26 -2.57 -7.39
CA GLU A 294 16.17 -2.27 -8.49
C GLU A 294 16.13 -3.36 -9.56
N ARG A 295 16.30 -4.64 -9.17
CA ARG A 295 16.25 -5.77 -10.11
C ARG A 295 14.87 -5.94 -10.74
N HIS A 296 13.79 -5.81 -9.96
CA HIS A 296 12.42 -5.85 -10.47
C HIS A 296 12.17 -4.84 -11.59
N THR A 297 12.56 -3.58 -11.35
CA THR A 297 12.33 -2.50 -12.32
C THR A 297 13.24 -2.62 -13.55
N GLU A 298 14.48 -3.06 -13.38
CA GLU A 298 15.40 -3.35 -14.50
C GLU A 298 14.84 -4.45 -15.41
N ASN A 299 14.42 -5.57 -14.82
CA ASN A 299 13.81 -6.67 -15.57
C ASN A 299 12.53 -6.22 -16.28
N ALA A 300 11.66 -5.47 -15.59
CA ALA A 300 10.41 -4.98 -16.18
C ALA A 300 10.65 -4.05 -17.37
N GLN A 301 11.64 -3.16 -17.30
CA GLN A 301 12.00 -2.29 -18.41
C GLN A 301 12.45 -3.08 -19.63
N ARG A 302 13.37 -4.03 -19.45
CA ARG A 302 13.85 -4.88 -20.56
C ARG A 302 12.74 -5.73 -21.18
N ILE A 303 11.85 -6.27 -20.35
CA ILE A 303 10.70 -7.05 -20.83
C ILE A 303 9.69 -6.16 -21.58
N ALA A 304 9.42 -4.96 -21.08
CA ALA A 304 8.51 -4.03 -21.75
C ALA A 304 9.05 -3.62 -23.13
N GLU A 305 10.36 -3.33 -23.24
CA GLU A 305 11.03 -3.01 -24.51
C GLU A 305 11.03 -4.20 -25.48
N TYR A 306 11.24 -5.42 -24.99
CA TYR A 306 11.14 -6.63 -25.78
C TYR A 306 9.71 -6.83 -26.32
N LEU A 307 8.70 -6.76 -25.46
CA LEU A 307 7.30 -6.95 -25.84
C LEU A 307 6.80 -5.86 -26.80
N GLN A 308 7.25 -4.62 -26.65
CA GLN A 308 6.87 -3.50 -27.54
C GLN A 308 7.27 -3.75 -29.01
N ASN A 309 8.35 -4.49 -29.22
CA ASN A 309 8.89 -4.81 -30.54
C ASN A 309 8.46 -6.18 -31.06
N HIS A 310 7.65 -6.95 -30.31
CA HIS A 310 7.30 -8.31 -30.68
C HIS A 310 6.06 -8.34 -31.60
N PRO A 311 6.09 -9.06 -32.75
CA PRO A 311 5.02 -9.04 -33.78
C PRO A 311 3.67 -9.61 -33.32
N LYS A 312 3.64 -10.43 -32.26
CA LYS A 312 2.41 -11.01 -31.68
C LYS A 312 1.79 -10.12 -30.58
N VAL A 313 2.45 -9.02 -30.22
CA VAL A 313 1.98 -8.05 -29.20
C VAL A 313 1.37 -6.85 -29.90
N LYS A 314 0.15 -6.49 -29.52
CA LYS A 314 -0.61 -5.36 -30.09
C LYS A 314 -0.26 -4.04 -29.43
N TRP A 315 -0.07 -4.07 -28.13
CA TRP A 315 0.22 -2.88 -27.30
C TRP A 315 0.91 -3.31 -26.01
N VAL A 316 1.69 -2.40 -25.43
CA VAL A 316 2.31 -2.55 -24.10
C VAL A 316 1.97 -1.32 -23.28
N ASN A 317 1.54 -1.53 -22.06
CA ASN A 317 1.26 -0.48 -21.09
C ASN A 317 2.27 -0.56 -19.93
N TYR A 318 3.29 0.28 -20.00
CA TYR A 318 4.34 0.42 -19.00
C TYR A 318 4.94 1.84 -19.06
N ALA A 319 4.76 2.63 -17.99
CA ALA A 319 5.14 4.04 -17.98
C ALA A 319 6.67 4.31 -18.06
N GLY A 320 7.49 3.25 -17.98
CA GLY A 320 8.93 3.33 -18.25
C GLY A 320 9.29 3.47 -19.74
N LEU A 321 8.37 3.11 -20.65
CA LEU A 321 8.58 3.29 -22.09
C LEU A 321 8.49 4.77 -22.47
N LYS A 322 9.38 5.24 -23.37
CA LYS A 322 9.52 6.66 -23.73
C LYS A 322 8.29 7.27 -24.40
N ASP A 323 7.55 6.46 -25.13
CA ASP A 323 6.33 6.84 -25.86
C ASP A 323 5.06 6.70 -25.03
N HIS A 324 5.15 6.19 -23.78
CA HIS A 324 4.01 6.08 -22.91
C HIS A 324 3.49 7.45 -22.46
N PRO A 325 2.16 7.70 -22.47
CA PRO A 325 1.60 9.02 -22.12
C PRO A 325 2.01 9.53 -20.71
N GLN A 326 2.26 8.63 -19.77
CA GLN A 326 2.65 8.97 -18.40
C GLN A 326 4.17 8.86 -18.14
N HIS A 327 4.99 8.77 -19.19
CA HIS A 327 6.44 8.68 -19.04
C HIS A 327 7.03 9.85 -18.23
N GLN A 328 6.52 11.07 -18.45
CA GLN A 328 6.97 12.25 -17.70
C GLN A 328 6.62 12.17 -16.20
N LEU A 329 5.43 11.65 -15.85
CA LEU A 329 5.07 11.40 -14.46
C LEU A 329 5.97 10.32 -13.83
N ALA A 330 6.30 9.27 -14.60
CA ALA A 330 7.25 8.26 -14.16
C ALA A 330 8.64 8.86 -13.89
N GLN A 331 9.12 9.76 -14.74
CA GLN A 331 10.38 10.47 -14.50
C GLN A 331 10.31 11.33 -13.24
N LYS A 332 9.21 12.10 -13.06
CA LYS A 332 9.00 13.00 -11.91
C LYS A 332 8.99 12.24 -10.58
N TYR A 333 8.20 11.18 -10.47
CA TYR A 333 7.90 10.54 -9.20
C TYR A 333 8.81 9.35 -8.88
N VAL A 334 9.16 8.54 -9.88
CA VAL A 334 9.85 7.26 -9.67
C VAL A 334 11.14 7.12 -10.50
N LYS A 335 11.68 8.25 -10.98
CA LYS A 335 12.96 8.32 -11.73
C LYS A 335 12.97 7.38 -12.94
N GLY A 336 11.82 7.23 -13.62
CA GLY A 336 11.65 6.35 -14.77
C GLY A 336 11.56 4.86 -14.45
N LYS A 337 11.42 4.47 -13.19
CA LYS A 337 11.31 3.08 -12.73
C LYS A 337 9.90 2.82 -12.17
N PRO A 338 8.84 2.72 -12.99
CA PRO A 338 7.45 2.66 -12.53
C PRO A 338 7.03 1.27 -12.02
N SER A 339 7.82 0.67 -11.12
CA SER A 339 7.62 -0.67 -10.57
C SER A 339 7.88 -1.82 -11.56
N ALA A 340 7.38 -3.01 -11.23
CA ALA A 340 7.52 -4.19 -12.07
C ALA A 340 6.16 -4.82 -12.47
N ILE A 341 5.12 -4.00 -12.46
CA ILE A 341 3.82 -4.37 -13.03
C ILE A 341 3.74 -3.78 -14.43
N LEU A 342 3.45 -4.61 -15.40
CA LEU A 342 3.15 -4.19 -16.77
C LEU A 342 1.98 -5.00 -17.33
N SER A 343 1.31 -4.45 -18.32
CA SER A 343 0.28 -5.16 -19.07
C SER A 343 0.50 -4.99 -20.57
N PHE A 344 0.04 -5.97 -21.34
CA PHE A 344 0.13 -5.93 -22.79
C PHE A 344 -1.01 -6.72 -23.42
N GLY A 345 -1.31 -6.44 -24.68
CA GLY A 345 -2.32 -7.14 -25.45
C GLY A 345 -1.72 -8.09 -26.46
N VAL A 346 -2.26 -9.31 -26.52
CA VAL A 346 -1.86 -10.34 -27.50
C VAL A 346 -2.81 -10.39 -28.68
N GLN A 347 -2.39 -11.05 -29.78
CA GLN A 347 -3.28 -11.35 -30.89
C GLN A 347 -4.42 -12.30 -30.43
N ASP A 348 -5.47 -12.43 -31.22
CA ASP A 348 -6.63 -13.30 -31.01
C ASP A 348 -7.44 -13.06 -29.72
N GLY A 349 -7.32 -11.87 -29.10
CA GLY A 349 -8.17 -11.45 -27.97
C GLY A 349 -8.12 -12.40 -26.77
N ARG A 350 -9.28 -12.74 -26.22
CA ARG A 350 -9.43 -13.61 -25.04
C ARG A 350 -8.82 -15.01 -25.24
N GLU A 351 -8.99 -15.61 -26.43
CA GLU A 351 -8.45 -16.95 -26.71
C GLU A 351 -6.93 -16.92 -26.80
N GLY A 352 -6.36 -15.89 -27.46
CA GLY A 352 -4.92 -15.69 -27.52
C GLY A 352 -4.31 -15.49 -26.14
N GLY A 353 -4.94 -14.67 -25.30
CA GLY A 353 -4.53 -14.48 -23.91
C GLY A 353 -4.56 -15.78 -23.09
N THR A 354 -5.57 -16.61 -23.29
CA THR A 354 -5.67 -17.91 -22.62
C THR A 354 -4.55 -18.86 -23.08
N ARG A 355 -4.34 -19.00 -24.40
CA ARG A 355 -3.25 -19.85 -24.94
C ARG A 355 -1.88 -19.39 -24.45
N PHE A 356 -1.63 -18.07 -24.46
CA PHE A 356 -0.39 -17.50 -23.96
C PHE A 356 -0.15 -17.88 -22.48
N ILE A 357 -1.13 -17.64 -21.60
CA ILE A 357 -1.01 -17.97 -20.17
C ILE A 357 -0.79 -19.46 -19.95
N ASP A 358 -1.48 -20.33 -20.69
CA ASP A 358 -1.37 -21.77 -20.52
C ASP A 358 -0.04 -22.32 -21.04
N ALA A 359 0.61 -21.63 -21.98
CA ALA A 359 1.93 -21.99 -22.52
C ALA A 359 3.11 -21.60 -21.63
N LEU A 360 2.93 -20.66 -20.69
CA LEU A 360 4.01 -20.23 -19.77
C LEU A 360 4.54 -21.40 -18.93
N GLN A 361 5.86 -21.50 -18.81
CA GLN A 361 6.58 -22.56 -18.08
C GLN A 361 7.28 -22.04 -16.82
N LEU A 362 7.86 -20.84 -16.87
CA LEU A 362 8.58 -20.21 -15.76
C LEU A 362 7.67 -19.26 -14.97
N PHE A 363 6.91 -18.41 -15.65
CA PHE A 363 5.96 -17.52 -14.98
C PHE A 363 4.88 -18.31 -14.25
N THR A 364 4.71 -18.05 -12.95
CA THR A 364 3.66 -18.68 -12.17
C THR A 364 2.29 -18.05 -12.46
N ARG A 365 1.32 -18.87 -12.80
CA ARG A 365 -0.06 -18.45 -13.10
C ARG A 365 -0.86 -18.27 -11.82
N LEU A 366 -1.02 -17.03 -11.38
CA LEU A 366 -1.79 -16.68 -10.17
C LEU A 366 -2.09 -15.18 -10.10
N VAL A 367 -2.98 -14.82 -9.19
CA VAL A 367 -3.39 -13.44 -8.94
C VAL A 367 -2.66 -12.90 -7.71
N ASN A 368 -1.43 -12.49 -7.88
CA ASN A 368 -0.64 -11.73 -6.89
C ASN A 368 0.29 -10.76 -7.63
N ILE A 369 1.07 -9.98 -6.89
CA ILE A 369 2.11 -9.06 -7.38
C ILE A 369 3.24 -8.98 -6.35
N GLY A 370 4.42 -8.57 -6.78
CA GLY A 370 5.51 -8.20 -5.88
C GLY A 370 6.22 -9.37 -5.20
N ASP A 371 6.09 -10.57 -5.76
CA ASP A 371 6.88 -11.74 -5.36
C ASP A 371 8.25 -11.70 -6.06
N ALA A 372 9.26 -12.32 -5.45
CA ALA A 372 10.55 -12.55 -6.08
C ALA A 372 10.44 -13.37 -7.38
N LYS A 373 9.40 -14.19 -7.49
CA LYS A 373 9.04 -14.95 -8.70
C LYS A 373 8.19 -14.11 -9.65
N SER A 374 8.41 -14.28 -10.94
CA SER A 374 7.57 -13.70 -11.98
C SER A 374 6.19 -14.35 -12.04
N LEU A 375 5.15 -13.53 -12.09
CA LEU A 375 3.76 -13.94 -12.03
C LEU A 375 3.01 -13.41 -13.25
N ALA A 376 2.04 -14.20 -13.74
CA ALA A 376 1.20 -13.81 -14.86
C ALA A 376 -0.27 -14.11 -14.58
N CYS A 377 -1.15 -13.23 -15.06
CA CYS A 377 -2.59 -13.48 -15.08
C CYS A 377 -3.24 -12.85 -16.32
N HIS A 378 -4.37 -13.43 -16.72
CA HIS A 378 -5.25 -12.89 -17.75
C HIS A 378 -6.50 -12.34 -17.05
N PRO A 379 -6.60 -11.03 -16.82
CA PRO A 379 -7.68 -10.45 -16.01
C PRO A 379 -9.08 -10.82 -16.48
N ALA A 380 -9.33 -10.81 -17.79
CA ALA A 380 -10.65 -11.10 -18.37
C ALA A 380 -11.16 -12.53 -18.08
N THR A 381 -10.27 -13.50 -17.84
CA THR A 381 -10.65 -14.88 -17.50
C THR A 381 -10.56 -15.19 -16.01
N THR A 382 -9.98 -14.30 -15.20
CA THR A 382 -9.72 -14.51 -13.76
C THR A 382 -10.39 -13.46 -12.90
N THR A 383 -9.72 -12.35 -12.63
CA THR A 383 -10.16 -11.32 -11.68
C THR A 383 -11.41 -10.57 -12.12
N HIS A 384 -11.68 -10.47 -13.42
CA HIS A 384 -12.79 -9.73 -14.02
C HIS A 384 -13.73 -10.64 -14.81
N ARG A 385 -13.68 -11.96 -14.57
CA ARG A 385 -14.46 -12.97 -15.32
C ARG A 385 -15.97 -12.72 -15.31
N GLN A 386 -16.46 -12.06 -14.28
CA GLN A 386 -17.91 -11.78 -14.12
C GLN A 386 -18.39 -10.58 -14.95
N LEU A 387 -17.47 -9.75 -15.45
CA LEU A 387 -17.77 -8.55 -16.20
C LEU A 387 -18.03 -8.85 -17.67
N ASN A 388 -19.01 -8.17 -18.26
CA ASN A 388 -19.20 -8.14 -19.70
C ASN A 388 -18.19 -7.21 -20.39
N GLU A 389 -18.17 -7.18 -21.72
CA GLU A 389 -17.21 -6.40 -22.50
C GLU A 389 -17.23 -4.89 -22.18
N GLN A 390 -18.42 -4.32 -21.96
CA GLN A 390 -18.57 -2.90 -21.63
C GLN A 390 -18.06 -2.60 -20.22
N GLU A 391 -18.32 -3.48 -19.28
CA GLU A 391 -17.84 -3.38 -17.90
C GLU A 391 -16.31 -3.58 -17.81
N LEU A 392 -15.75 -4.53 -18.58
CA LEU A 392 -14.30 -4.71 -18.71
C LEU A 392 -13.64 -3.42 -19.21
N LYS A 393 -14.18 -2.82 -20.28
CA LYS A 393 -13.66 -1.56 -20.82
C LYS A 393 -13.75 -0.41 -19.82
N ALA A 394 -14.82 -0.33 -19.06
CA ALA A 394 -14.98 0.67 -18.00
C ALA A 394 -13.97 0.47 -16.85
N ALA A 395 -13.60 -0.78 -16.58
CA ALA A 395 -12.55 -1.13 -15.62
C ALA A 395 -11.12 -0.97 -16.17
N GLY A 396 -10.96 -0.55 -17.44
CA GLY A 396 -9.66 -0.43 -18.10
C GLY A 396 -9.03 -1.78 -18.46
N VAL A 397 -9.81 -2.85 -18.54
CA VAL A 397 -9.36 -4.20 -18.88
C VAL A 397 -9.88 -4.57 -20.25
N SER A 398 -9.01 -4.96 -21.17
CA SER A 398 -9.41 -5.52 -22.47
C SER A 398 -9.35 -7.04 -22.46
N GLU A 399 -10.08 -7.67 -23.39
CA GLU A 399 -10.13 -9.13 -23.48
C GLU A 399 -8.79 -9.77 -23.86
N ASP A 400 -7.90 -9.03 -24.50
CA ASP A 400 -6.56 -9.45 -24.92
C ASP A 400 -5.48 -9.14 -23.88
N MET A 401 -5.85 -8.50 -22.74
CA MET A 401 -4.91 -8.04 -21.74
C MET A 401 -4.28 -9.17 -20.96
N VAL A 402 -2.97 -9.26 -20.98
CA VAL A 402 -2.15 -10.02 -20.02
C VAL A 402 -1.49 -9.04 -19.05
N ARG A 403 -1.55 -9.35 -17.75
CA ARG A 403 -0.80 -8.62 -16.72
C ARG A 403 0.35 -9.47 -16.21
N LEU A 404 1.55 -8.89 -16.18
CA LEU A 404 2.74 -9.48 -15.58
C LEU A 404 3.12 -8.73 -14.30
N SER A 405 3.60 -9.47 -13.31
CA SER A 405 4.37 -8.96 -12.17
C SER A 405 5.76 -9.58 -12.27
N ILE A 406 6.72 -8.78 -12.70
CA ILE A 406 8.05 -9.26 -13.05
C ILE A 406 8.87 -9.48 -11.76
N GLY A 407 9.48 -10.65 -11.67
CA GLY A 407 10.33 -11.06 -10.56
C GLY A 407 11.80 -10.65 -10.72
N ILE A 408 12.65 -11.30 -9.94
CA ILE A 408 14.09 -11.00 -9.90
C ILE A 408 14.96 -12.09 -10.56
N GLU A 409 14.34 -13.01 -11.30
CA GLU A 409 15.03 -14.06 -12.07
C GLU A 409 15.95 -13.42 -13.13
N HIS A 410 16.78 -14.24 -13.77
CA HIS A 410 17.58 -13.75 -14.89
C HIS A 410 16.66 -13.33 -16.04
N VAL A 411 16.82 -12.12 -16.54
CA VAL A 411 15.85 -11.54 -17.49
C VAL A 411 15.81 -12.27 -18.83
N ASP A 412 16.93 -12.87 -19.27
CA ASP A 412 16.96 -13.62 -20.52
C ASP A 412 16.14 -14.91 -20.43
N ASP A 413 16.08 -15.54 -19.24
CA ASP A 413 15.21 -16.72 -19.00
C ASP A 413 13.74 -16.31 -19.03
N LEU A 414 13.40 -15.14 -18.46
CA LEU A 414 12.05 -14.58 -18.51
C LEU A 414 11.63 -14.27 -19.97
N ILE A 415 12.52 -13.66 -20.75
CA ILE A 415 12.26 -13.36 -22.18
C ILE A 415 12.10 -14.65 -22.96
N ALA A 416 12.91 -15.68 -22.70
CA ALA A 416 12.79 -16.97 -23.39
C ALA A 416 11.44 -17.67 -23.10
N ASP A 417 10.93 -17.57 -21.86
CA ASP A 417 9.62 -18.11 -21.50
C ASP A 417 8.48 -17.32 -22.19
N LEU A 418 8.59 -16.00 -22.27
CA LEU A 418 7.63 -15.15 -22.98
C LEU A 418 7.63 -15.44 -24.48
N GLU A 419 8.81 -15.60 -25.13
CA GLU A 419 8.95 -15.91 -26.55
C GLU A 419 8.28 -17.24 -26.91
N GLN A 420 8.59 -18.31 -26.13
CA GLN A 420 7.97 -19.62 -26.40
C GLN A 420 6.45 -19.58 -26.17
N ALA A 421 5.96 -18.85 -25.16
CA ALA A 421 4.52 -18.70 -24.92
C ALA A 421 3.83 -17.89 -26.02
N LEU A 422 4.44 -16.80 -26.51
CA LEU A 422 3.93 -16.02 -27.64
C LEU A 422 3.87 -16.81 -28.92
N SER A 423 4.68 -17.88 -29.09
CA SER A 423 4.61 -18.74 -30.26
C SER A 423 3.29 -19.53 -30.34
N SER A 424 2.54 -19.64 -29.22
CA SER A 424 1.24 -20.31 -29.15
C SER A 424 0.04 -19.41 -29.53
N VAL A 425 0.28 -18.12 -29.72
CA VAL A 425 -0.73 -17.10 -30.05
C VAL A 425 -0.85 -16.87 -31.54
#